data_0f18b37500fe2a5321f4a5f99f37d98b
#
_entry.id   0f18b37500fe2a5321f4a5f99f37d98b
#
_cell.length_a   1.000
_cell.length_b   1.000
_cell.length_c   1.000
_cell.angle_alpha   90.00
_cell.angle_beta   90.00
_cell.angle_gamma   90.00
#
_symmetry.space_group_name_H-M   'P 1'
#
loop_
_entity.id
_entity.type
_entity.pdbx_description
1 polymer ?
#
loop_
_entity_poly.entity_id
_entity_poly.type
_entity_poly.pdbx_seq_one_letter_code
_entity_poly.pdbx_strand_id
1 'polypeptide(L)'
;MELSLPEPRKSPPESVDKNKQYELFTTFFSKDPRDLSNTIELWDAIPKYAVSPRQQNASRDDNWRLPVHVQEFEYRPSHLDTAPVTCRLKVQPASIEIKPGKFMDFYPSTDEELIEEVLKKIFADQQYGMHSVAGNESWVRFTLYMIQKELKTRGKSRSIDEIKRSLEIMSQAVVEVEFQGQAKRLRYTNLLLSDLTRMTRNDYLQDPKGMWYGRLPAIVSKSINELTYRQFNYATLMSLPTPLSRWFHKRLSHQYTNAGLLHPYQIKFSTIERDSGLLHHSRRSANMKDIDVALNELIKRNVLLNISSKEERRGREIVDVLYVLHAHPDFVSEVKAANARQRDHRLTLSKVGRGTI
;
A
#
# COMPACT_ATOMS: atom_id res chain seq x y z
N MET A 1 -19.39 16.11 -36.91
CA MET A 1 -19.49 16.44 -35.48
C MET A 1 -18.35 15.69 -34.81
N GLU A 2 -17.15 16.30 -34.81
CA GLU A 2 -15.95 15.71 -34.21
C GLU A 2 -16.08 15.81 -32.70
N LEU A 3 -16.15 14.66 -32.05
CA LEU A 3 -16.01 14.55 -30.60
C LEU A 3 -14.52 14.79 -30.26
N SER A 4 -14.18 16.03 -29.92
CA SER A 4 -12.88 16.32 -29.34
C SER A 4 -12.81 15.69 -27.96
N LEU A 5 -12.06 14.60 -27.83
CA LEU A 5 -11.68 14.07 -26.51
C LEU A 5 -10.90 15.15 -25.76
N PRO A 6 -11.16 15.38 -24.46
CA PRO A 6 -10.38 16.32 -23.68
C PRO A 6 -8.93 15.84 -23.66
N GLU A 7 -7.99 16.74 -24.00
CA GLU A 7 -6.56 16.44 -23.94
C GLU A 7 -6.19 15.97 -22.52
N PRO A 8 -5.42 14.90 -22.38
CA PRO A 8 -4.94 14.46 -21.08
C PRO A 8 -4.10 15.59 -20.47
N ARG A 9 -4.43 16.00 -19.25
CA ARG A 9 -3.65 17.01 -18.53
C ARG A 9 -2.22 16.51 -18.36
N LYS A 10 -1.28 17.18 -19.00
CA LYS A 10 0.15 16.81 -19.01
C LYS A 10 0.92 17.30 -17.80
N SER A 11 0.29 18.04 -16.90
CA SER A 11 0.93 18.65 -15.71
C SER A 11 -0.05 18.80 -14.55
N PRO A 12 0.46 18.78 -13.29
CA PRO A 12 -0.36 19.07 -12.13
C PRO A 12 -1.01 20.45 -12.21
N PRO A 13 -2.17 20.68 -11.58
CA PRO A 13 -2.86 21.97 -11.59
C PRO A 13 -1.96 23.08 -11.01
N GLU A 14 -1.81 24.18 -11.71
CA GLU A 14 -0.97 25.33 -11.30
C GLU A 14 -1.52 26.12 -10.12
N SER A 15 -2.81 26.02 -9.82
CA SER A 15 -3.45 26.76 -8.73
C SER A 15 -4.20 25.83 -7.78
N VAL A 16 -3.59 25.56 -6.66
CA VAL A 16 -4.25 24.94 -5.50
C VAL A 16 -4.37 26.03 -4.43
N ASP A 17 -5.52 26.08 -3.77
CA ASP A 17 -5.69 26.96 -2.60
C ASP A 17 -4.66 26.56 -1.52
N LYS A 18 -3.52 27.25 -1.54
CA LYS A 18 -2.34 26.94 -0.74
C LYS A 18 -2.63 26.89 0.76
N ASN A 19 -3.64 27.65 1.24
CA ASN A 19 -3.97 27.70 2.66
C ASN A 19 -4.76 26.46 3.11
N LYS A 20 -5.76 26.02 2.34
CA LYS A 20 -6.48 24.77 2.62
C LYS A 20 -5.59 23.53 2.43
N GLN A 21 -4.73 23.57 1.44
CA GLN A 21 -3.73 22.56 1.23
C GLN A 21 -2.76 22.49 2.41
N TYR A 22 -2.28 23.62 2.90
CA TYR A 22 -1.36 23.68 4.04
C TYR A 22 -1.98 23.11 5.33
N GLU A 23 -3.22 23.38 5.63
CA GLU A 23 -3.91 22.82 6.81
C GLU A 23 -4.13 21.30 6.74
N LEU A 24 -4.54 20.77 5.57
CA LEU A 24 -4.64 19.32 5.34
C LEU A 24 -3.27 18.65 5.37
N PHE A 25 -2.26 19.29 4.76
CA PHE A 25 -0.92 18.74 4.67
C PHE A 25 -0.13 18.84 5.98
N THR A 26 -0.36 19.81 6.85
CA THR A 26 0.28 19.84 8.17
C THR A 26 -0.08 18.63 9.01
N THR A 27 -1.24 18.03 8.76
CA THR A 27 -1.70 16.83 9.43
C THR A 27 -1.20 15.55 8.76
N PHE A 28 -1.04 15.56 7.45
CA PHE A 28 -0.49 14.44 6.68
C PHE A 28 1.05 14.44 6.70
N PHE A 29 1.68 15.62 6.71
CA PHE A 29 3.12 15.83 6.76
C PHE A 29 3.57 16.09 8.20
N SER A 30 3.75 15.05 8.95
CA SER A 30 4.32 15.15 10.29
C SER A 30 5.77 15.65 10.23
N LYS A 31 6.07 16.73 10.93
CA LYS A 31 7.45 17.14 11.27
C LYS A 31 8.05 16.26 12.37
N ASP A 32 7.42 15.13 12.72
CA ASP A 32 7.94 14.20 13.71
C ASP A 32 9.30 13.67 13.20
N PRO A 33 10.38 13.78 13.99
CA PRO A 33 11.69 13.22 13.65
C PRO A 33 11.67 11.71 13.47
N ARG A 34 10.61 11.02 13.93
CA ARG A 34 10.37 9.62 13.63
C ARG A 34 10.09 9.45 12.15
N ASP A 35 10.63 8.39 11.59
CA ASP A 35 10.41 7.98 10.21
C ASP A 35 8.97 7.46 10.02
N LEU A 36 8.01 8.38 10.03
CA LEU A 36 6.61 8.05 9.83
C LEU A 36 6.24 8.14 8.35
N SER A 37 5.34 7.28 7.94
CA SER A 37 4.62 7.34 6.67
C SER A 37 3.14 7.06 6.91
N ASN A 38 2.34 7.06 5.85
CA ASN A 38 0.90 6.86 5.94
C ASN A 38 0.50 5.58 5.23
N THR A 39 -0.33 4.80 5.90
CA THR A 39 -0.97 3.62 5.34
C THR A 39 -2.45 3.93 5.12
N ILE A 40 -2.98 3.44 4.00
CA ILE A 40 -4.34 3.70 3.55
C ILE A 40 -5.12 2.42 3.66
N GLU A 41 -6.05 2.40 4.60
CA GLU A 41 -6.67 1.20 5.11
C GLU A 41 -7.16 0.24 4.03
N LEU A 42 -8.02 0.69 3.13
CA LEU A 42 -8.52 -0.16 2.05
C LEU A 42 -7.43 -0.49 1.03
N TRP A 43 -6.65 0.50 0.59
CA TRP A 43 -5.63 0.30 -0.45
C TRP A 43 -4.52 -0.65 -0.02
N ASP A 44 -4.10 -0.56 1.24
CA ASP A 44 -3.06 -1.43 1.81
C ASP A 44 -3.59 -2.81 2.24
N ALA A 45 -4.92 -2.96 2.39
CA ALA A 45 -5.55 -4.25 2.63
C ALA A 45 -5.66 -5.12 1.35
N ILE A 46 -5.63 -4.49 0.15
CA ILE A 46 -5.71 -5.21 -1.13
C ILE A 46 -4.42 -6.02 -1.34
N PRO A 47 -4.49 -7.36 -1.55
CA PRO A 47 -3.32 -8.22 -1.77
C PRO A 47 -2.76 -8.09 -3.21
N LYS A 48 -2.52 -6.86 -3.66
CA LYS A 48 -2.10 -6.52 -5.03
C LYS A 48 -0.68 -6.92 -5.40
N TYR A 49 0.14 -7.28 -4.41
CA TYR A 49 1.54 -7.70 -4.55
C TYR A 49 1.75 -9.18 -4.21
N ALA A 50 0.67 -9.98 -4.24
CA ALA A 50 0.70 -11.36 -3.79
C ALA A 50 1.52 -12.29 -4.69
N VAL A 51 1.57 -12.03 -6.00
CA VAL A 51 2.21 -12.95 -6.97
C VAL A 51 3.70 -12.72 -7.04
N SER A 52 4.48 -13.66 -6.50
CA SER A 52 5.95 -13.60 -6.53
C SER A 52 6.53 -13.77 -7.95
N PRO A 53 7.76 -13.27 -8.23
CA PRO A 53 8.40 -13.45 -9.53
C PRO A 53 8.53 -14.93 -9.96
N ARG A 54 8.72 -15.84 -8.99
CA ARG A 54 8.77 -17.28 -9.26
C ARG A 54 7.44 -17.82 -9.77
N GLN A 55 6.34 -17.41 -9.16
CA GLN A 55 4.99 -17.80 -9.58
C GLN A 55 4.64 -17.18 -10.93
N GLN A 56 5.01 -15.91 -11.16
CA GLN A 56 4.84 -15.28 -12.47
C GLN A 56 5.52 -16.11 -13.57
N ASN A 57 6.78 -16.52 -13.34
CA ASN A 57 7.51 -17.33 -14.31
C ASN A 57 6.86 -18.70 -14.55
N ALA A 58 6.30 -19.32 -13.51
CA ALA A 58 5.61 -20.61 -13.62
C ALA A 58 4.23 -20.52 -14.31
N SER A 59 3.62 -19.33 -14.32
CA SER A 59 2.27 -19.10 -14.87
C SER A 59 2.29 -18.51 -16.29
N ARG A 60 3.47 -18.15 -16.83
CA ARG A 60 3.59 -17.60 -18.18
C ARG A 60 3.34 -18.67 -19.24
N ASP A 61 2.66 -18.26 -20.30
CA ASP A 61 2.56 -19.06 -21.52
C ASP A 61 3.82 -18.94 -22.40
N ASP A 62 3.84 -19.65 -23.51
CA ASP A 62 4.95 -19.66 -24.48
C ASP A 62 5.19 -18.28 -25.13
N ASN A 63 4.19 -17.39 -25.10
CA ASN A 63 4.25 -16.03 -25.62
C ASN A 63 4.60 -14.99 -24.53
N TRP A 64 5.05 -15.43 -23.35
CA TRP A 64 5.42 -14.59 -22.21
C TRP A 64 4.25 -13.83 -21.59
N ARG A 65 3.00 -14.28 -21.84
CA ARG A 65 1.78 -13.68 -21.30
C ARG A 65 1.39 -14.30 -19.97
N LEU A 66 0.69 -13.50 -19.16
CA LEU A 66 0.12 -13.90 -17.89
C LEU A 66 -1.42 -13.80 -17.92
N PRO A 67 -2.15 -14.73 -17.31
CA PRO A 67 -3.60 -14.61 -17.15
C PRO A 67 -3.95 -13.46 -16.21
N VAL A 68 -5.22 -13.08 -16.12
CA VAL A 68 -5.70 -12.19 -15.07
C VAL A 68 -5.63 -12.93 -13.73
N HIS A 69 -4.91 -12.35 -12.76
CA HIS A 69 -4.88 -12.90 -11.39
C HIS A 69 -6.16 -12.53 -10.66
N VAL A 70 -6.82 -13.52 -10.05
CA VAL A 70 -8.08 -13.34 -9.30
C VAL A 70 -7.92 -13.92 -7.91
N GLN A 71 -8.28 -13.14 -6.89
CA GLN A 71 -8.22 -13.54 -5.48
C GLN A 71 -9.38 -12.94 -4.71
N GLU A 72 -9.89 -13.67 -3.71
CA GLU A 72 -10.83 -13.15 -2.73
C GLU A 72 -10.10 -12.79 -1.45
N PHE A 73 -10.55 -11.71 -0.80
CA PHE A 73 -10.09 -11.29 0.52
C PHE A 73 -11.23 -10.65 1.29
N GLU A 74 -11.09 -10.53 2.60
CA GLU A 74 -12.05 -9.80 3.42
C GLU A 74 -11.48 -8.46 3.86
N TYR A 75 -12.33 -7.44 3.76
CA TYR A 75 -12.05 -6.11 4.24
C TYR A 75 -13.01 -5.71 5.36
N ARG A 76 -12.45 -5.27 6.50
CA ARG A 76 -13.20 -4.70 7.61
C ARG A 76 -12.68 -3.29 7.87
N PRO A 77 -13.50 -2.24 7.66
CA PRO A 77 -13.13 -0.88 8.02
C PRO A 77 -12.89 -0.76 9.53
N SER A 78 -11.72 -0.24 9.94
CA SER A 78 -11.34 -0.14 11.36
C SER A 78 -12.19 0.87 12.14
N HIS A 79 -12.82 1.81 11.44
CA HIS A 79 -13.64 2.88 12.01
C HIS A 79 -15.13 2.57 12.08
N LEU A 80 -15.55 1.42 11.56
CA LEU A 80 -16.94 0.96 11.55
C LEU A 80 -17.05 -0.37 12.29
N ASP A 81 -17.99 -0.47 13.19
CA ASP A 81 -18.36 -1.74 13.83
C ASP A 81 -19.29 -2.55 12.91
N THR A 82 -18.79 -2.90 11.75
CA THR A 82 -19.51 -3.65 10.73
C THR A 82 -18.88 -5.01 10.50
N ALA A 83 -19.69 -5.95 9.99
CA ALA A 83 -19.18 -7.24 9.54
C ALA A 83 -18.14 -7.06 8.40
N PRO A 84 -17.15 -7.95 8.29
CA PRO A 84 -16.24 -7.95 7.16
C PRO A 84 -17.01 -8.07 5.83
N VAL A 85 -16.53 -7.38 4.81
CA VAL A 85 -17.07 -7.45 3.45
C VAL A 85 -16.15 -8.30 2.60
N THR A 86 -16.69 -9.32 1.93
CA THR A 86 -15.94 -10.10 0.96
C THR A 86 -15.67 -9.25 -0.28
N CYS A 87 -14.41 -9.20 -0.67
CA CYS A 87 -13.94 -8.46 -1.83
C CYS A 87 -13.30 -9.42 -2.84
N ARG A 88 -13.53 -9.16 -4.12
CA ARG A 88 -12.88 -9.87 -5.21
C ARG A 88 -11.88 -8.95 -5.89
N LEU A 89 -10.60 -9.33 -5.81
CA LEU A 89 -9.49 -8.68 -6.49
C LEU A 89 -9.30 -9.29 -7.87
N LYS A 90 -9.05 -8.45 -8.88
CA LYS A 90 -8.49 -8.84 -10.16
C LYS A 90 -7.28 -7.96 -10.44
N VAL A 91 -6.16 -8.57 -10.81
CA VAL A 91 -4.95 -7.87 -11.26
C VAL A 91 -4.69 -8.24 -12.71
N GLN A 92 -4.80 -7.27 -13.60
CA GLN A 92 -4.35 -7.41 -14.98
C GLN A 92 -2.86 -7.09 -15.04
N PRO A 93 -2.03 -7.96 -15.65
CA PRO A 93 -0.60 -7.72 -15.73
C PRO A 93 -0.28 -6.52 -16.64
N ALA A 94 0.85 -5.87 -16.37
CA ALA A 94 1.45 -4.90 -17.27
C ALA A 94 2.16 -5.64 -18.40
N SER A 95 2.04 -5.16 -19.64
CA SER A 95 2.75 -5.72 -20.78
C SER A 95 3.92 -4.81 -21.15
N ILE A 96 5.13 -5.21 -20.78
CA ILE A 96 6.34 -4.39 -20.90
C ILE A 96 7.18 -4.82 -22.12
N GLU A 97 7.62 -3.89 -22.91
CA GLU A 97 8.54 -4.13 -24.01
C GLU A 97 9.96 -4.38 -23.47
N ILE A 98 10.41 -5.66 -23.52
CA ILE A 98 11.75 -6.06 -23.03
C ILE A 98 12.84 -5.97 -24.11
N LYS A 99 12.44 -6.00 -25.39
CA LYS A 99 13.25 -5.79 -26.59
C LYS A 99 12.33 -5.24 -27.68
N PRO A 100 12.85 -4.54 -28.71
CA PRO A 100 12.03 -4.02 -29.80
C PRO A 100 11.07 -5.08 -30.36
N GLY A 101 9.75 -4.79 -30.26
CA GLY A 101 8.68 -5.68 -30.69
C GLY A 101 8.43 -6.93 -29.83
N LYS A 102 9.17 -7.12 -28.72
CA LYS A 102 9.00 -8.26 -27.82
C LYS A 102 8.49 -7.82 -26.45
N PHE A 103 7.29 -8.25 -26.12
CA PHE A 103 6.60 -7.92 -24.87
C PHE A 103 6.61 -9.10 -23.90
N MET A 104 6.66 -8.77 -22.61
CA MET A 104 6.51 -9.71 -21.50
C MET A 104 5.57 -9.12 -20.46
N ASP A 105 4.68 -9.96 -19.93
CA ASP A 105 3.73 -9.53 -18.92
C ASP A 105 4.31 -9.67 -17.51
N PHE A 106 3.93 -8.71 -16.64
CA PHE A 106 4.35 -8.66 -15.24
C PHE A 106 3.18 -8.29 -14.34
N TYR A 107 2.97 -9.04 -13.26
CA TYR A 107 2.18 -8.54 -12.14
C TYR A 107 3.03 -7.67 -11.24
N PRO A 108 2.45 -6.67 -10.56
CA PRO A 108 3.10 -5.99 -9.46
C PRO A 108 3.52 -7.00 -8.37
N SER A 109 4.70 -6.83 -7.82
CA SER A 109 5.29 -7.73 -6.84
C SER A 109 6.00 -6.98 -5.72
N THR A 110 6.92 -7.62 -5.02
CA THR A 110 7.67 -7.03 -3.91
C THR A 110 8.41 -5.74 -4.26
N ASP A 111 8.93 -5.61 -5.49
CA ASP A 111 9.69 -4.42 -5.89
C ASP A 111 8.75 -3.22 -6.05
N GLU A 112 7.60 -3.43 -6.66
CA GLU A 112 6.56 -2.41 -6.81
C GLU A 112 5.96 -2.02 -5.45
N GLU A 113 5.82 -2.97 -4.50
CA GLU A 113 5.43 -2.68 -3.11
C GLU A 113 6.42 -1.72 -2.44
N LEU A 114 7.72 -2.01 -2.53
CA LEU A 114 8.75 -1.18 -1.92
C LEU A 114 8.81 0.22 -2.55
N ILE A 115 8.66 0.31 -3.88
CA ILE A 115 8.64 1.59 -4.59
C ILE A 115 7.38 2.39 -4.25
N GLU A 116 6.22 1.74 -4.13
CA GLU A 116 4.99 2.41 -3.67
C GLU A 116 5.18 3.04 -2.28
N GLU A 117 5.81 2.33 -1.33
CA GLU A 117 6.08 2.86 0.01
C GLU A 117 7.04 4.05 -0.03
N VAL A 118 8.06 3.99 -0.89
CA VAL A 118 8.98 5.12 -1.10
C VAL A 118 8.25 6.32 -1.73
N LEU A 119 7.40 6.11 -2.72
CA LEU A 119 6.61 7.18 -3.33
C LEU A 119 5.64 7.82 -2.33
N LYS A 120 4.97 7.02 -1.50
CA LYS A 120 4.14 7.53 -0.39
C LYS A 120 4.95 8.35 0.60
N LYS A 121 6.19 7.93 0.90
CA LYS A 121 7.11 8.69 1.76
C LYS A 121 7.54 10.01 1.12
N ILE A 122 7.88 10.01 -0.18
CA ILE A 122 8.22 11.23 -0.92
C ILE A 122 7.00 12.15 -1.01
N PHE A 123 5.82 11.61 -1.29
CA PHE A 123 4.58 12.38 -1.33
C PHE A 123 4.29 13.08 0.00
N ALA A 124 4.66 12.47 1.13
CA ALA A 124 4.53 13.07 2.45
C ALA A 124 5.45 14.29 2.68
N ASP A 125 6.42 14.57 1.81
CA ASP A 125 7.24 15.78 1.84
C ASP A 125 6.54 16.91 1.05
N GLN A 126 6.30 18.04 1.71
CA GLN A 126 5.61 19.21 1.14
C GLN A 126 6.23 19.75 -0.16
N GLN A 127 7.51 19.47 -0.39
CA GLN A 127 8.19 19.92 -1.61
C GLN A 127 7.85 19.04 -2.81
N TYR A 128 7.44 17.81 -2.58
CA TYR A 128 7.28 16.79 -3.62
C TYR A 128 5.86 16.24 -3.75
N GLY A 129 5.03 16.40 -2.73
CA GLY A 129 3.63 16.00 -2.73
C GLY A 129 2.70 17.18 -3.07
N MET A 130 1.70 16.91 -3.89
CA MET A 130 0.62 17.87 -4.19
C MET A 130 -0.72 17.15 -4.09
N HIS A 131 -1.68 17.76 -3.39
CA HIS A 131 -3.02 17.21 -3.25
C HIS A 131 -4.06 18.28 -3.57
N SER A 132 -5.02 17.93 -4.41
CA SER A 132 -6.17 18.76 -4.76
C SER A 132 -7.43 18.15 -4.17
N VAL A 133 -8.00 18.78 -3.17
CA VAL A 133 -9.27 18.36 -2.57
C VAL A 133 -10.41 18.44 -3.59
N ALA A 134 -10.49 19.54 -4.33
CA ALA A 134 -11.54 19.76 -5.33
C ALA A 134 -11.44 18.78 -6.51
N GLY A 135 -10.22 18.47 -6.96
CA GLY A 135 -9.98 17.49 -8.03
C GLY A 135 -9.97 16.04 -7.56
N ASN A 136 -9.94 15.80 -6.24
CA ASN A 136 -9.69 14.49 -5.66
C ASN A 136 -8.46 13.79 -6.24
N GLU A 137 -7.36 14.55 -6.38
CA GLU A 137 -6.12 14.11 -7.02
C GLU A 137 -4.93 14.30 -6.09
N SER A 138 -4.02 13.33 -6.10
CA SER A 138 -2.76 13.38 -5.36
C SER A 138 -1.61 13.07 -6.30
N TRP A 139 -0.65 13.99 -6.40
CA TRP A 139 0.49 13.91 -7.30
C TRP A 139 1.79 13.86 -6.52
N VAL A 140 2.72 13.03 -6.94
CA VAL A 140 4.06 12.94 -6.40
C VAL A 140 5.09 13.34 -7.45
N ARG A 141 6.05 14.20 -7.06
CA ARG A 141 7.22 14.56 -7.87
C ARG A 141 8.43 13.85 -7.32
N PHE A 142 9.24 13.26 -8.18
CA PHE A 142 10.42 12.52 -7.75
C PHE A 142 11.48 12.43 -8.84
N THR A 143 12.70 12.11 -8.42
CA THR A 143 13.74 11.64 -9.33
C THR A 143 14.00 10.15 -9.08
N LEU A 144 14.50 9.44 -10.08
CA LEU A 144 14.87 8.02 -9.91
C LEU A 144 15.94 7.86 -8.83
N TYR A 145 16.83 8.86 -8.70
CA TYR A 145 17.86 8.87 -7.67
C TYR A 145 17.27 8.99 -6.25
N MET A 146 16.20 9.77 -6.05
CA MET A 146 15.52 9.85 -4.75
C MET A 146 15.01 8.47 -4.32
N ILE A 147 14.34 7.75 -5.23
CA ILE A 147 13.87 6.38 -4.96
C ILE A 147 15.04 5.45 -4.66
N GLN A 148 16.09 5.47 -5.49
CA GLN A 148 17.26 4.62 -5.31
C GLN A 148 17.96 4.88 -3.98
N LYS A 149 18.16 6.17 -3.63
CA LYS A 149 18.79 6.58 -2.37
C LYS A 149 18.00 6.09 -1.16
N GLU A 150 16.68 6.29 -1.18
CA GLU A 150 15.83 5.85 -0.05
C GLU A 150 15.85 4.32 0.09
N LEU A 151 15.69 3.57 -1.00
CA LEU A 151 15.79 2.11 -0.98
C LEU A 151 17.15 1.65 -0.44
N LYS A 152 18.24 2.26 -0.90
CA LYS A 152 19.62 1.95 -0.44
C LYS A 152 19.77 2.22 1.05
N THR A 153 19.28 3.35 1.55
CA THR A 153 19.31 3.70 2.97
C THR A 153 18.58 2.65 3.84
N ARG A 154 17.57 1.99 3.28
CA ARG A 154 16.80 0.92 3.94
C ARG A 154 17.33 -0.49 3.68
N GLY A 155 18.52 -0.63 3.06
CA GLY A 155 19.10 -1.93 2.73
C GLY A 155 18.34 -2.71 1.65
N LYS A 156 17.57 -2.01 0.79
CA LYS A 156 16.75 -2.57 -0.30
C LYS A 156 17.24 -2.10 -1.67
N SER A 157 18.56 -2.14 -1.91
CA SER A 157 19.14 -1.59 -3.14
C SER A 157 18.49 -2.12 -4.41
N ARG A 158 18.24 -1.19 -5.36
CA ARG A 158 17.78 -1.48 -6.73
C ARG A 158 18.56 -0.61 -7.70
N SER A 159 18.81 -1.11 -8.90
CA SER A 159 19.38 -0.34 -9.99
C SER A 159 18.34 0.66 -10.55
N ILE A 160 18.81 1.66 -11.26
CA ILE A 160 17.94 2.64 -11.92
C ILE A 160 17.02 1.95 -12.95
N ASP A 161 17.51 0.92 -13.64
CA ASP A 161 16.71 0.22 -14.66
C ASP A 161 15.64 -0.68 -14.02
N GLU A 162 15.93 -1.31 -12.86
CA GLU A 162 14.90 -2.01 -12.07
C GLU A 162 13.82 -1.04 -11.59
N ILE A 163 14.20 0.13 -11.08
CA ILE A 163 13.25 1.18 -10.65
C ILE A 163 12.38 1.64 -11.82
N LYS A 164 12.98 1.92 -13.00
CA LYS A 164 12.23 2.29 -14.20
C LYS A 164 11.21 1.23 -14.59
N ARG A 165 11.64 -0.05 -14.61
CA ARG A 165 10.76 -1.18 -14.94
C ARG A 165 9.60 -1.27 -13.96
N SER A 166 9.86 -1.16 -12.66
CA SER A 166 8.81 -1.19 -11.65
C SER A 166 7.83 -0.02 -11.80
N LEU A 167 8.30 1.20 -12.07
CA LEU A 167 7.42 2.34 -12.36
C LEU A 167 6.57 2.11 -13.61
N GLU A 168 7.13 1.44 -14.62
CA GLU A 168 6.41 1.08 -15.83
C GLU A 168 5.34 0.02 -15.54
N ILE A 169 5.66 -1.02 -14.76
CA ILE A 169 4.68 -2.01 -14.29
C ILE A 169 3.56 -1.31 -13.51
N MET A 170 3.90 -0.43 -12.58
CA MET A 170 2.91 0.31 -11.78
C MET A 170 2.00 1.21 -12.63
N SER A 171 2.48 1.72 -13.76
CA SER A 171 1.71 2.58 -14.65
C SER A 171 0.82 1.85 -15.66
N GLN A 172 0.96 0.53 -15.78
CA GLN A 172 0.22 -0.29 -16.75
C GLN A 172 -0.62 -1.40 -16.11
N ALA A 173 -0.21 -1.93 -14.96
CA ALA A 173 -0.96 -2.96 -14.26
C ALA A 173 -2.27 -2.40 -13.69
N VAL A 174 -3.40 -3.08 -13.99
CA VAL A 174 -4.73 -2.65 -13.53
C VAL A 174 -5.15 -3.47 -12.32
N VAL A 175 -5.51 -2.79 -11.24
CA VAL A 175 -6.06 -3.37 -10.01
C VAL A 175 -7.55 -3.06 -9.96
N GLU A 176 -8.39 -4.09 -10.03
CA GLU A 176 -9.84 -3.99 -9.90
C GLU A 176 -10.30 -4.67 -8.60
N VAL A 177 -11.07 -3.98 -7.79
CA VAL A 177 -11.67 -4.52 -6.56
C VAL A 177 -13.19 -4.40 -6.65
N GLU A 178 -13.88 -5.51 -6.50
CA GLU A 178 -15.34 -5.62 -6.46
C GLU A 178 -15.77 -6.00 -5.04
N PHE A 179 -16.70 -5.22 -4.46
CA PHE A 179 -17.29 -5.49 -3.14
C PHE A 179 -18.53 -6.36 -3.32
N GLN A 180 -18.55 -7.51 -2.63
CA GLN A 180 -19.66 -8.46 -2.69
C GLN A 180 -20.66 -8.19 -1.56
N GLY A 181 -21.92 -8.54 -1.77
CA GLY A 181 -22.96 -8.51 -0.70
C GLY A 181 -23.60 -7.15 -0.42
N GLN A 182 -23.32 -6.11 -1.19
CA GLN A 182 -24.04 -4.83 -1.11
C GLN A 182 -25.16 -4.75 -2.15
N ALA A 183 -26.23 -3.99 -1.85
CA ALA A 183 -27.36 -3.77 -2.78
C ALA A 183 -26.92 -3.15 -4.12
N LYS A 184 -25.78 -2.44 -4.13
CA LYS A 184 -25.08 -1.97 -5.34
C LYS A 184 -23.69 -2.59 -5.35
N ARG A 185 -23.35 -3.33 -6.41
CA ARG A 185 -21.97 -3.80 -6.64
C ARG A 185 -21.09 -2.59 -6.87
N LEU A 186 -20.23 -2.28 -5.90
CA LEU A 186 -19.26 -1.22 -6.02
C LEU A 186 -17.97 -1.83 -6.56
N ARG A 187 -17.45 -1.26 -7.65
CA ARG A 187 -16.22 -1.68 -8.30
C ARG A 187 -15.26 -0.50 -8.39
N TYR A 188 -14.04 -0.70 -7.94
CA TYR A 188 -12.95 0.26 -8.10
C TYR A 188 -11.93 -0.32 -9.08
N THR A 189 -11.57 0.47 -10.08
CA THR A 189 -10.50 0.14 -11.03
C THR A 189 -9.45 1.22 -10.97
N ASN A 190 -8.20 0.85 -10.67
CA ASN A 190 -7.09 1.78 -10.50
C ASN A 190 -5.82 1.23 -11.14
N LEU A 191 -4.96 2.12 -11.62
CA LEU A 191 -3.53 1.87 -11.79
C LEU A 191 -2.81 2.12 -10.46
N LEU A 192 -1.66 1.49 -10.24
CA LEU A 192 -0.83 1.74 -9.05
C LEU A 192 -0.19 3.13 -9.08
N LEU A 193 0.09 3.64 -10.29
CA LEU A 193 0.59 4.97 -10.54
C LEU A 193 0.08 5.43 -11.91
N SER A 194 -0.82 6.41 -11.97
CA SER A 194 -1.34 6.93 -13.22
C SER A 194 -0.60 8.19 -13.69
N ASP A 195 -0.82 8.57 -14.95
CA ASP A 195 -0.28 9.80 -15.54
C ASP A 195 1.23 9.97 -15.33
N LEU A 196 1.98 8.86 -15.43
CA LEU A 196 3.43 8.86 -15.24
C LEU A 196 4.12 9.65 -16.35
N THR A 197 4.63 10.84 -16.00
CA THR A 197 5.44 11.67 -16.90
C THR A 197 6.91 11.35 -16.67
N ARG A 198 7.62 10.97 -17.73
CA ARG A 198 9.02 10.55 -17.70
C ARG A 198 9.93 11.66 -18.16
N MET A 199 11.06 11.83 -17.48
CA MET A 199 12.15 12.67 -17.94
C MET A 199 13.16 11.82 -18.73
N THR A 200 13.50 12.24 -19.93
CA THR A 200 14.55 11.61 -20.72
C THR A 200 15.94 12.09 -20.27
N ARG A 201 16.99 11.43 -20.75
CA ARG A 201 18.38 11.88 -20.48
C ARG A 201 18.63 13.27 -21.04
N ASN A 202 18.08 13.58 -22.20
CA ASN A 202 18.23 14.89 -22.84
C ASN A 202 17.52 15.98 -22.02
N ASP A 203 16.33 15.67 -21.48
CA ASP A 203 15.60 16.60 -20.61
C ASP A 203 16.43 16.92 -19.35
N TYR A 204 17.08 15.93 -18.72
CA TYR A 204 18.00 16.14 -17.59
C TYR A 204 19.23 16.99 -17.95
N LEU A 205 19.73 16.89 -19.18
CA LEU A 205 20.85 17.72 -19.63
C LEU A 205 20.44 19.19 -19.82
N GLN A 206 19.17 19.42 -20.18
CA GLN A 206 18.60 20.76 -20.34
C GLN A 206 18.08 21.34 -19.03
N ASP A 207 17.46 20.51 -18.19
CA ASP A 207 16.98 20.87 -16.85
C ASP A 207 17.41 19.82 -15.81
N PRO A 208 18.58 20.00 -15.17
CA PRO A 208 19.05 19.09 -14.12
C PRO A 208 18.13 19.00 -12.89
N LYS A 209 17.16 19.92 -12.73
CA LYS A 209 16.13 19.91 -11.69
C LYS A 209 14.84 19.24 -12.15
N GLY A 210 14.77 18.81 -13.39
CA GLY A 210 13.60 18.15 -13.96
C GLY A 210 13.21 16.90 -13.17
N MET A 211 11.94 16.73 -12.92
CA MET A 211 11.40 15.65 -12.07
C MET A 211 10.36 14.83 -12.84
N TRP A 212 10.31 13.56 -12.51
CA TRP A 212 9.21 12.69 -12.87
C TRP A 212 7.97 13.05 -12.05
N TYR A 213 6.81 12.85 -12.63
CA TYR A 213 5.52 13.04 -11.97
C TYR A 213 4.69 11.78 -12.10
N GLY A 214 3.94 11.47 -11.06
CA GLY A 214 2.95 10.40 -11.09
C GLY A 214 1.76 10.75 -10.22
N ARG A 215 0.58 10.33 -10.62
CA ARG A 215 -0.65 10.48 -9.84
C ARG A 215 -0.92 9.20 -9.06
N LEU A 216 -1.11 9.34 -7.76
CA LEU A 216 -1.50 8.24 -6.88
C LEU A 216 -2.94 7.80 -7.19
N PRO A 217 -3.31 6.55 -6.90
CA PRO A 217 -4.65 6.04 -7.14
C PRO A 217 -5.75 6.93 -6.54
N ALA A 218 -6.89 7.03 -7.20
CA ALA A 218 -8.01 7.85 -6.74
C ALA A 218 -8.52 7.45 -5.35
N ILE A 219 -8.41 6.17 -4.99
CA ILE A 219 -8.75 5.66 -3.66
C ILE A 219 -7.82 6.22 -2.57
N VAL A 220 -6.55 6.47 -2.91
CA VAL A 220 -5.58 7.13 -2.02
C VAL A 220 -5.99 8.59 -1.79
N SER A 221 -6.28 9.32 -2.87
CA SER A 221 -6.75 10.71 -2.79
C SER A 221 -8.04 10.84 -2.00
N LYS A 222 -9.00 9.94 -2.22
CA LYS A 222 -10.24 9.87 -1.45
C LYS A 222 -9.97 9.64 0.04
N SER A 223 -9.08 8.72 0.37
CA SER A 223 -8.74 8.43 1.77
C SER A 223 -8.05 9.60 2.46
N ILE A 224 -7.29 10.42 1.72
CA ILE A 224 -6.71 11.67 2.24
C ILE A 224 -7.84 12.66 2.54
N ASN A 225 -8.78 12.86 1.62
CA ASN A 225 -9.93 13.75 1.81
C ASN A 225 -10.82 13.33 2.99
N GLU A 226 -11.02 12.02 3.18
CA GLU A 226 -11.88 11.45 4.22
C GLU A 226 -11.14 11.19 5.54
N LEU A 227 -9.84 11.44 5.60
CA LEU A 227 -8.96 11.15 6.76
C LEU A 227 -9.04 9.68 7.22
N THR A 228 -9.16 8.75 6.27
CA THR A 228 -9.18 7.31 6.52
C THR A 228 -7.79 6.66 6.41
N TYR A 229 -6.72 7.45 6.45
CA TYR A 229 -5.34 7.00 6.57
C TYR A 229 -4.86 6.96 8.02
N ARG A 230 -3.83 6.17 8.29
CA ARG A 230 -3.14 6.12 9.59
C ARG A 230 -1.65 6.28 9.40
N GLN A 231 -1.03 6.99 10.33
CA GLN A 231 0.42 7.05 10.41
C GLN A 231 0.97 5.77 11.04
N PHE A 232 2.08 5.30 10.53
CA PHE A 232 2.79 4.13 11.02
C PHE A 232 4.31 4.34 10.93
N ASN A 233 5.07 3.47 11.60
CA ASN A 233 6.52 3.51 11.57
C ASN A 233 7.08 2.96 10.24
N TYR A 234 7.43 3.87 9.34
CA TYR A 234 7.99 3.56 8.03
C TYR A 234 9.37 2.87 8.13
N ALA A 235 10.22 3.30 9.08
CA ALA A 235 11.52 2.69 9.28
C ALA A 235 11.38 1.21 9.66
N THR A 236 10.46 0.89 10.56
CA THR A 236 10.11 -0.48 10.93
C THR A 236 9.61 -1.25 9.71
N LEU A 237 8.64 -0.73 8.95
CA LEU A 237 8.11 -1.40 7.75
C LEU A 237 9.23 -1.75 6.77
N MET A 238 10.07 -0.77 6.41
CA MET A 238 11.13 -0.95 5.42
C MET A 238 12.27 -1.85 5.92
N SER A 239 12.44 -2.03 7.23
CA SER A 239 13.41 -2.96 7.80
C SER A 239 12.94 -4.43 7.72
N LEU A 240 11.63 -4.68 7.55
CA LEU A 240 11.07 -6.02 7.48
C LEU A 240 11.50 -6.72 6.18
N PRO A 241 12.02 -7.98 6.28
CA PRO A 241 12.65 -8.63 5.13
C PRO A 241 11.64 -9.23 4.14
N THR A 242 10.50 -9.74 4.64
CA THR A 242 9.55 -10.50 3.81
C THR A 242 8.28 -9.70 3.52
N PRO A 243 7.62 -9.92 2.37
CA PRO A 243 6.30 -9.33 2.10
C PRO A 243 5.28 -9.66 3.19
N LEU A 244 5.29 -10.90 3.71
CA LEU A 244 4.34 -11.32 4.75
C LEU A 244 4.56 -10.56 6.07
N SER A 245 5.81 -10.30 6.47
CA SER A 245 6.08 -9.49 7.66
C SER A 245 5.63 -8.03 7.50
N ARG A 246 5.79 -7.45 6.30
CA ARG A 246 5.28 -6.10 5.97
C ARG A 246 3.75 -6.08 5.95
N TRP A 247 3.11 -7.10 5.40
CA TRP A 247 1.66 -7.25 5.42
C TRP A 247 1.12 -7.29 6.86
N PHE A 248 1.74 -8.08 7.75
CA PHE A 248 1.36 -8.10 9.17
C PHE A 248 1.52 -6.73 9.82
N HIS A 249 2.63 -6.03 9.59
CA HIS A 249 2.85 -4.71 10.16
C HIS A 249 1.78 -3.70 9.73
N LYS A 250 1.44 -3.65 8.44
CA LYS A 250 0.36 -2.80 7.91
C LYS A 250 -0.99 -3.19 8.52
N ARG A 251 -1.31 -4.49 8.54
CA ARG A 251 -2.55 -5.00 9.12
C ARG A 251 -2.70 -4.65 10.59
N LEU A 252 -1.67 -4.85 11.40
CA LEU A 252 -1.68 -4.48 12.82
C LEU A 252 -1.84 -2.97 13.00
N SER A 253 -1.20 -2.16 12.17
CA SER A 253 -1.33 -0.70 12.21
C SER A 253 -2.78 -0.23 11.97
N HIS A 254 -3.56 -0.94 11.16
CA HIS A 254 -4.96 -0.63 10.86
C HIS A 254 -5.95 -1.29 11.81
N GLN A 255 -5.78 -2.59 12.08
CA GLN A 255 -6.80 -3.41 12.73
C GLN A 255 -6.60 -3.50 14.25
N TYR A 256 -5.39 -3.26 14.75
CA TYR A 256 -5.07 -3.34 16.18
C TYR A 256 -5.09 -1.96 16.85
N THR A 257 -6.17 -1.19 16.61
CA THR A 257 -6.32 0.19 17.07
C THR A 257 -6.45 0.34 18.59
N ASN A 258 -6.86 -0.71 19.28
CA ASN A 258 -6.95 -0.80 20.74
C ASN A 258 -5.78 -1.60 21.34
N ALA A 259 -4.62 -1.58 20.70
CA ALA A 259 -3.44 -2.30 21.15
C ALA A 259 -3.13 -1.99 22.63
N GLY A 260 -2.95 -3.04 23.41
CA GLY A 260 -2.66 -2.97 24.84
C GLY A 260 -2.07 -4.29 25.32
N LEU A 261 -1.38 -4.24 26.47
CA LEU A 261 -0.71 -5.43 27.02
C LEU A 261 -1.68 -6.55 27.39
N LEU A 262 -2.92 -6.21 27.75
CA LEU A 262 -3.96 -7.16 28.16
C LEU A 262 -4.92 -7.55 27.03
N HIS A 263 -4.79 -6.95 25.86
CA HIS A 263 -5.69 -7.15 24.71
C HIS A 263 -4.89 -7.62 23.50
N PRO A 264 -4.56 -8.91 23.39
CA PRO A 264 -3.83 -9.43 22.25
C PRO A 264 -4.67 -9.39 20.96
N TYR A 265 -4.00 -9.21 19.83
CA TYR A 265 -4.62 -9.36 18.53
C TYR A 265 -4.73 -10.84 18.16
N GLN A 266 -5.89 -11.25 17.68
CA GLN A 266 -6.13 -12.63 17.29
C GLN A 266 -6.39 -12.73 15.79
N ILE A 267 -5.76 -13.70 15.13
CA ILE A 267 -5.92 -13.95 13.70
C ILE A 267 -5.78 -15.44 13.41
N LYS A 268 -6.65 -15.97 12.54
CA LYS A 268 -6.61 -17.36 12.10
C LYS A 268 -5.68 -17.55 10.90
N PHE A 269 -5.10 -18.74 10.77
CA PHE A 269 -4.32 -19.14 9.61
C PHE A 269 -5.12 -18.94 8.31
N SER A 270 -6.38 -19.40 8.27
CA SER A 270 -7.26 -19.23 7.12
C SER A 270 -7.48 -17.76 6.72
N THR A 271 -7.54 -16.86 7.70
CA THR A 271 -7.62 -15.42 7.46
C THR A 271 -6.34 -14.86 6.86
N ILE A 272 -5.17 -15.29 7.38
CA ILE A 272 -3.86 -14.86 6.83
C ILE A 272 -3.71 -15.34 5.39
N GLU A 273 -4.04 -16.60 5.12
CA GLU A 273 -3.95 -17.20 3.79
C GLU A 273 -4.84 -16.45 2.78
N ARG A 274 -6.11 -16.25 3.11
CA ARG A 274 -7.07 -15.56 2.26
C ARG A 274 -6.72 -14.09 2.03
N ASP A 275 -6.43 -13.34 3.11
CA ASP A 275 -6.32 -11.87 3.03
C ASP A 275 -4.93 -11.41 2.58
N SER A 276 -3.87 -12.17 2.83
CA SER A 276 -2.53 -11.80 2.37
C SER A 276 -2.25 -12.23 0.93
N GLY A 277 -2.75 -13.39 0.53
CA GLY A 277 -2.40 -14.03 -0.72
C GLY A 277 -0.91 -14.41 -0.84
N LEU A 278 -0.17 -14.43 0.28
CA LEU A 278 1.29 -14.61 0.31
C LEU A 278 1.75 -16.01 0.75
N LEU A 279 0.80 -16.90 1.06
CA LEU A 279 1.07 -18.26 1.45
C LEU A 279 0.96 -19.19 0.25
N HIS A 280 2.08 -19.56 -0.34
CA HIS A 280 2.13 -20.20 -1.66
C HIS A 280 2.49 -21.68 -1.65
N HIS A 281 2.78 -22.25 -0.48
CA HIS A 281 3.12 -23.65 -0.40
C HIS A 281 1.86 -24.53 -0.45
N SER A 282 1.94 -25.64 -1.18
CA SER A 282 0.87 -26.64 -1.18
C SER A 282 0.70 -27.33 0.18
N ARG A 283 1.80 -27.40 0.96
CA ARG A 283 1.78 -27.97 2.31
C ARG A 283 1.52 -26.89 3.36
N ARG A 284 0.45 -27.04 4.11
CA ARG A 284 0.08 -26.13 5.21
C ARG A 284 1.21 -25.90 6.22
N SER A 285 1.96 -26.96 6.57
CA SER A 285 3.09 -26.83 7.51
C SER A 285 4.21 -25.91 7.01
N ALA A 286 4.41 -25.80 5.71
CA ALA A 286 5.39 -24.88 5.12
C ALA A 286 4.86 -23.44 5.20
N ASN A 287 3.58 -23.20 4.91
CA ASN A 287 2.94 -21.89 5.08
C ASN A 287 2.96 -21.44 6.55
N MET A 288 2.75 -22.35 7.50
CA MET A 288 2.86 -22.04 8.95
C MET A 288 4.28 -21.60 9.32
N LYS A 289 5.32 -22.24 8.78
CA LYS A 289 6.70 -21.80 9.00
C LYS A 289 6.97 -20.40 8.45
N ASP A 290 6.40 -20.05 7.30
CA ASP A 290 6.52 -18.70 6.74
C ASP A 290 5.84 -17.66 7.64
N ILE A 291 4.69 -18.01 8.23
CA ILE A 291 4.02 -17.17 9.22
C ILE A 291 4.91 -17.00 10.46
N ASP A 292 5.46 -18.08 11.00
CA ASP A 292 6.32 -18.02 12.19
C ASP A 292 7.56 -17.16 11.92
N VAL A 293 8.20 -17.30 10.75
CA VAL A 293 9.32 -16.45 10.33
C VAL A 293 8.90 -14.99 10.28
N ALA A 294 7.77 -14.68 9.64
CA ALA A 294 7.29 -13.31 9.50
C ALA A 294 6.94 -12.68 10.85
N LEU A 295 6.28 -13.41 11.75
CA LEU A 295 5.92 -12.95 13.08
C LEU A 295 7.16 -12.76 13.98
N ASN A 296 8.15 -13.66 13.90
CA ASN A 296 9.43 -13.51 14.61
C ASN A 296 10.21 -12.26 14.16
N GLU A 297 10.11 -11.86 12.89
CA GLU A 297 10.69 -10.60 12.42
C GLU A 297 9.99 -9.37 13.06
N LEU A 298 8.71 -9.45 13.38
CA LEU A 298 8.00 -8.39 14.12
C LEU A 298 8.43 -8.33 15.60
N ILE A 299 8.73 -9.48 16.22
CA ILE A 299 9.30 -9.50 17.59
C ILE A 299 10.67 -8.83 17.60
N LYS A 300 11.57 -9.16 16.68
CA LYS A 300 12.90 -8.58 16.58
C LYS A 300 12.88 -7.04 16.42
N ARG A 301 11.76 -6.47 15.98
CA ARG A 301 11.59 -5.03 15.73
C ARG A 301 10.65 -4.34 16.71
N ASN A 302 10.42 -4.95 17.86
CA ASN A 302 9.58 -4.40 18.92
C ASN A 302 8.14 -4.05 18.47
N VAL A 303 7.60 -4.75 17.47
CA VAL A 303 6.18 -4.66 17.10
C VAL A 303 5.38 -5.63 17.98
N LEU A 304 5.86 -6.85 18.12
CA LEU A 304 5.28 -7.87 19.00
C LEU A 304 6.23 -8.19 20.16
N LEU A 305 5.65 -8.48 21.32
CA LEU A 305 6.36 -8.94 22.50
C LEU A 305 6.51 -10.46 22.49
N ASN A 306 5.41 -11.15 22.22
CA ASN A 306 5.38 -12.61 22.09
C ASN A 306 4.20 -13.06 21.22
N ILE A 307 4.23 -14.35 20.86
CA ILE A 307 3.25 -15.01 20.02
C ILE A 307 2.91 -16.35 20.69
N SER A 308 1.63 -16.69 20.69
CA SER A 308 1.19 -18.05 20.96
C SER A 308 0.23 -18.53 19.87
N SER A 309 0.15 -19.82 19.66
CA SER A 309 -0.78 -20.41 18.69
C SER A 309 -1.59 -21.52 19.33
N LYS A 310 -2.83 -21.66 18.87
CA LYS A 310 -3.75 -22.72 19.29
C LYS A 310 -4.31 -23.39 18.05
N GLU A 311 -4.10 -24.70 17.94
CA GLU A 311 -4.67 -25.50 16.86
C GLU A 311 -6.17 -25.76 17.12
N GLU A 312 -6.98 -25.49 16.12
CA GLU A 312 -8.38 -25.93 16.07
C GLU A 312 -8.41 -27.28 15.36
N ARG A 313 -8.78 -28.34 16.09
CA ARG A 313 -8.77 -29.73 15.58
C ARG A 313 -10.18 -30.29 15.44
N ARG A 314 -10.37 -31.09 14.38
CA ARG A 314 -11.53 -31.96 14.20
C ARG A 314 -11.04 -33.41 14.17
N GLY A 315 -11.12 -34.09 15.31
CA GLY A 315 -10.49 -35.39 15.50
C GLY A 315 -8.95 -35.27 15.43
N ARG A 316 -8.31 -35.95 14.46
CA ARG A 316 -6.84 -35.89 14.25
C ARG A 316 -6.41 -34.77 13.29
N GLU A 317 -7.35 -34.16 12.57
CA GLU A 317 -7.07 -33.14 11.55
C GLU A 317 -7.02 -31.76 12.18
N ILE A 318 -6.00 -30.96 11.81
CA ILE A 318 -5.92 -29.54 12.14
C ILE A 318 -6.77 -28.78 11.11
N VAL A 319 -7.91 -28.26 11.55
CA VAL A 319 -8.84 -27.52 10.68
C VAL A 319 -8.34 -26.09 10.50
N ASP A 320 -7.89 -25.42 11.57
CA ASP A 320 -7.35 -24.07 11.53
C ASP A 320 -6.32 -23.87 12.66
N VAL A 321 -5.62 -22.74 12.65
CA VAL A 321 -4.69 -22.34 13.70
C VAL A 321 -4.99 -20.90 14.10
N LEU A 322 -5.28 -20.65 15.37
CA LEU A 322 -5.45 -19.31 15.92
C LEU A 322 -4.12 -18.80 16.44
N TYR A 323 -3.63 -17.71 15.88
CA TYR A 323 -2.47 -16.97 16.37
C TYR A 323 -2.94 -15.87 17.33
N VAL A 324 -2.29 -15.76 18.48
CA VAL A 324 -2.54 -14.75 19.52
C VAL A 324 -1.26 -13.90 19.62
N LEU A 325 -1.35 -12.64 19.22
CA LEU A 325 -0.23 -11.72 19.05
C LEU A 325 -0.28 -10.66 20.16
N HIS A 326 0.72 -10.65 21.02
CA HIS A 326 0.86 -9.65 22.08
C HIS A 326 1.72 -8.50 21.62
N ALA A 327 1.18 -7.26 21.68
CA ALA A 327 1.89 -6.07 21.26
C ALA A 327 3.07 -5.73 22.17
N HIS A 328 4.19 -5.31 21.59
CA HIS A 328 5.29 -4.70 22.33
C HIS A 328 4.88 -3.32 22.86
N PRO A 329 5.38 -2.85 24.03
CA PRO A 329 5.08 -1.52 24.57
C PRO A 329 5.36 -0.37 23.58
N ASP A 330 6.43 -0.48 22.78
CA ASP A 330 6.77 0.51 21.76
C ASP A 330 5.68 0.62 20.71
N PHE A 331 5.18 -0.51 20.19
CA PHE A 331 4.08 -0.53 19.24
C PHE A 331 2.78 0.00 19.86
N VAL A 332 2.49 -0.34 21.12
CA VAL A 332 1.33 0.23 21.86
C VAL A 332 1.42 1.76 21.92
N SER A 333 2.61 2.30 22.18
CA SER A 333 2.85 3.75 22.20
C SER A 333 2.64 4.37 20.81
N GLU A 334 3.11 3.73 19.75
CA GLU A 334 2.90 4.16 18.35
C GLU A 334 1.42 4.18 17.99
N VAL A 335 0.67 3.14 18.34
CA VAL A 335 -0.78 3.07 18.09
C VAL A 335 -1.54 4.14 18.85
N LYS A 336 -1.21 4.39 20.12
CA LYS A 336 -1.81 5.47 20.91
C LYS A 336 -1.55 6.84 20.30
N ALA A 337 -0.31 7.09 19.87
CA ALA A 337 0.06 8.34 19.19
C ALA A 337 -0.68 8.52 17.84
N ALA A 338 -0.82 7.45 17.06
CA ALA A 338 -1.59 7.46 15.80
C ALA A 338 -3.09 7.74 16.07
N ASN A 339 -3.67 7.13 17.12
CA ASN A 339 -5.06 7.38 17.53
C ASN A 339 -5.28 8.83 17.97
N ALA A 340 -4.34 9.41 18.74
CA ALA A 340 -4.41 10.80 19.18
C ALA A 340 -4.40 11.74 17.98
N ARG A 341 -3.43 11.58 17.06
CA ARG A 341 -3.36 12.36 15.82
C ARG A 341 -4.65 12.27 15.00
N GLN A 342 -5.20 11.07 14.82
CA GLN A 342 -6.44 10.90 14.05
C GLN A 342 -7.64 11.61 14.71
N ARG A 343 -7.72 11.64 16.05
CA ARG A 343 -8.76 12.39 16.77
C ARG A 343 -8.60 13.90 16.57
N ASP A 344 -7.38 14.41 16.70
CA ASP A 344 -7.09 15.84 16.54
C ASP A 344 -7.43 16.32 15.13
N HIS A 345 -7.13 15.51 14.10
CA HIS A 345 -7.49 15.80 12.72
C HIS A 345 -9.00 15.89 12.52
N ARG A 346 -9.78 14.94 13.07
CA ARG A 346 -11.24 14.94 12.98
C ARG A 346 -11.85 16.18 13.69
N LEU A 347 -11.29 16.57 14.83
CA LEU A 347 -11.72 17.76 15.57
C LEU A 347 -11.43 19.04 14.79
N THR A 348 -10.29 19.15 14.13
CA THR A 348 -9.92 20.30 13.31
C THR A 348 -10.88 20.46 12.12
N LEU A 349 -11.17 19.37 11.40
CA LEU A 349 -12.13 19.42 10.29
C LEU A 349 -13.55 19.77 10.73
N SER A 350 -13.99 19.28 11.88
CA SER A 350 -15.34 19.63 12.41
C SER A 350 -15.48 21.10 12.77
N LYS A 351 -14.38 21.77 13.12
CA LYS A 351 -14.33 23.22 13.39
C LYS A 351 -14.34 24.04 12.09
N VAL A 352 -13.58 23.61 11.07
CA VAL A 352 -13.53 24.27 9.77
C VAL A 352 -14.87 24.17 9.03
N GLY A 353 -15.55 23.01 9.08
CA GLY A 353 -16.88 22.82 8.48
C GLY A 353 -18.01 23.59 9.17
N ARG A 354 -17.84 24.07 10.43
CA ARG A 354 -18.81 24.91 11.15
C ARG A 354 -18.58 26.40 10.96
N GLY A 355 -17.46 26.81 10.41
CA GLY A 355 -17.12 28.23 10.16
C GLY A 355 -17.53 28.75 8.78
N THR A 356 -18.27 27.97 8.00
CA THR A 356 -18.70 28.33 6.63
C THR A 356 -20.24 28.23 6.51
N ILE A 357 -20.97 28.81 7.44
CA ILE A 357 -22.42 29.13 7.32
C ILE A 357 -22.58 30.62 7.54
#